data_472aa77fcf40b29ccc77d5319b953c5e
#
_entry.id   472aa77fcf40b29ccc77d5319b953c5e
#
_cell.length_a   1.000
_cell.length_b   1.000
_cell.length_c   1.000
_cell.angle_alpha   90.00
_cell.angle_beta   90.00
_cell.angle_gamma   90.00
#
_symmetry.space_group_name_H-M   'P 1'
#
loop_
_entity.id
_entity.type
_entity.pdbx_description
1 polymer ?
#
loop_
_entity_poly.entity_id
_entity_poly.type
_entity_poly.pdbx_seq_one_letter_code
_entity_poly.pdbx_strand_id
1 'polypeptide(L)'
;MSFKNNLQFIICGTDTDVGKTLISSFFVRGLKSFYWKPIQSGIETETDSQSILRLSGIKKEKILKEAYIFEKPVSPHWAAEIDGKKIDINLLNLPKIDGSIVIETAGGLMVPITRNFLQIDQIRKWNLPVIIVCRSSLGTLNHTLLTIEALKKRNIKILGLIINGEKHLDNPKTLREFSKLPIIAEFPRLNNIDKNNLDRLWQELNIEKNLASIIN
;
A
#
# COMPACT_ATOMS: atom_id res chain seq x y z
N MET A 1 13.96 -22.00 -4.07
CA MET A 1 12.81 -21.32 -4.75
C MET A 1 12.98 -19.83 -4.54
N SER A 2 12.84 -19.02 -5.58
CA SER A 2 12.97 -17.55 -5.44
C SER A 2 11.80 -17.07 -4.55
N PHE A 3 12.09 -16.31 -3.47
CA PHE A 3 11.08 -15.72 -2.57
C PHE A 3 10.05 -14.85 -3.31
N LYS A 4 10.33 -14.49 -4.56
CA LYS A 4 9.44 -13.71 -5.44
C LYS A 4 8.14 -14.40 -5.85
N ASN A 5 8.05 -15.72 -5.75
CA ASN A 5 6.96 -16.44 -6.41
C ASN A 5 5.66 -16.53 -5.60
N ASN A 6 5.67 -16.18 -4.29
CA ASN A 6 4.47 -16.25 -3.44
C ASN A 6 4.40 -15.14 -2.38
N LEU A 7 4.96 -13.97 -2.67
CA LEU A 7 4.94 -12.86 -1.73
C LEU A 7 3.60 -12.13 -1.78
N GLN A 8 2.85 -12.22 -0.68
CA GLN A 8 1.56 -11.55 -0.52
C GLN A 8 1.64 -10.55 0.62
N PHE A 9 1.32 -9.30 0.37
CA PHE A 9 1.36 -8.25 1.38
C PHE A 9 0.43 -7.09 1.03
N ILE A 10 0.20 -6.27 2.05
CA ILE A 10 -0.67 -5.11 1.97
C ILE A 10 0.19 -3.85 1.97
N ILE A 11 -0.07 -2.93 1.06
CA ILE A 11 0.41 -1.55 1.10
C ILE A 11 -0.65 -0.72 1.82
N CYS A 12 -0.31 -0.20 3.00
CA CYS A 12 -1.11 0.79 3.69
C CYS A 12 -0.38 2.12 3.81
N GLY A 13 -1.12 3.19 4.00
CA GLY A 13 -0.55 4.52 4.20
C GLY A 13 -0.76 5.04 5.61
N THR A 14 0.12 5.96 6.04
CA THR A 14 -0.11 6.75 7.25
C THR A 14 -1.24 7.76 7.06
N ASP A 15 -1.58 8.05 5.79
CA ASP A 15 -2.61 9.01 5.40
C ASP A 15 -3.04 8.79 3.93
N THR A 16 -3.96 9.62 3.43
CA THR A 16 -4.22 9.81 1.99
C THR A 16 -3.03 10.56 1.37
N ASP A 17 -2.80 10.38 0.07
CA ASP A 17 -1.76 11.07 -0.73
C ASP A 17 -0.31 10.92 -0.23
N VAL A 18 -0.02 9.87 0.52
CA VAL A 18 1.36 9.52 0.90
C VAL A 18 2.12 8.77 -0.20
N GLY A 19 1.47 8.47 -1.33
CA GLY A 19 2.04 7.79 -2.49
C GLY A 19 1.84 6.28 -2.53
N LYS A 20 0.78 5.75 -1.88
CA LYS A 20 0.48 4.31 -1.92
C LYS A 20 0.49 3.74 -3.32
N THR A 21 -0.22 4.36 -4.25
CA THR A 21 -0.38 3.89 -5.63
C THR A 21 0.94 3.90 -6.41
N LEU A 22 1.80 4.91 -6.18
CA LEU A 22 3.15 4.94 -6.75
C LEU A 22 4.00 3.77 -6.20
N ILE A 23 4.01 3.58 -4.90
CA ILE A 23 4.76 2.50 -4.26
C ILE A 23 4.19 1.12 -4.64
N SER A 24 2.86 0.99 -4.73
CA SER A 24 2.22 -0.23 -5.25
C SER A 24 2.67 -0.52 -6.69
N SER A 25 2.71 0.49 -7.57
CA SER A 25 3.20 0.36 -8.95
C SER A 25 4.64 -0.15 -8.99
N PHE A 26 5.48 0.39 -8.12
CA PHE A 26 6.88 0.01 -7.98
C PHE A 26 7.05 -1.45 -7.59
N PHE A 27 6.33 -1.92 -6.57
CA PHE A 27 6.35 -3.32 -6.15
C PHE A 27 5.73 -4.26 -7.18
N VAL A 28 4.59 -3.88 -7.75
CA VAL A 28 3.90 -4.66 -8.79
C VAL A 28 4.82 -4.90 -9.98
N ARG A 29 5.55 -3.87 -10.42
CA ARG A 29 6.53 -4.00 -11.51
C ARG A 29 7.72 -4.87 -11.13
N GLY A 30 8.38 -4.60 -10.02
CA GLY A 30 9.59 -5.31 -9.59
C GLY A 30 9.35 -6.79 -9.30
N LEU A 31 8.21 -7.12 -8.71
CA LEU A 31 7.81 -8.49 -8.38
C LEU A 31 7.05 -9.18 -9.53
N LYS A 32 6.63 -8.45 -10.57
CA LYS A 32 5.71 -8.94 -11.61
C LYS A 32 4.44 -9.56 -11.01
N SER A 33 3.95 -8.97 -9.90
CA SER A 33 2.88 -9.49 -9.07
C SER A 33 1.49 -9.16 -9.63
N PHE A 34 0.48 -9.79 -9.08
CA PHE A 34 -0.90 -9.31 -9.17
C PHE A 34 -1.05 -8.04 -8.33
N TYR A 35 -2.07 -7.25 -8.65
CA TYR A 35 -2.49 -6.08 -7.90
C TYR A 35 -3.98 -6.13 -7.62
N TRP A 36 -4.35 -5.74 -6.41
CA TRP A 36 -5.75 -5.61 -6.03
C TRP A 36 -5.97 -4.40 -5.12
N LYS A 37 -6.89 -3.54 -5.53
CA LYS A 37 -7.45 -2.48 -4.70
C LYS A 37 -8.93 -2.78 -4.50
N PRO A 38 -9.32 -3.35 -3.35
CA PRO A 38 -10.69 -3.81 -3.13
C PRO A 38 -11.74 -2.71 -3.20
N ILE A 39 -11.41 -1.50 -2.76
CA ILE A 39 -12.32 -0.35 -2.76
C ILE A 39 -11.64 0.85 -3.41
N GLN A 40 -12.24 1.37 -4.47
CA GLN A 40 -11.90 2.64 -5.10
C GLN A 40 -12.96 3.68 -4.75
N SER A 41 -12.54 4.80 -4.16
CA SER A 41 -13.37 6.01 -3.98
C SER A 41 -12.78 7.15 -4.79
N GLY A 42 -13.62 7.81 -5.60
CA GLY A 42 -13.19 8.81 -6.57
C GLY A 42 -12.77 8.19 -7.90
N ILE A 43 -13.45 8.61 -8.97
CA ILE A 43 -13.21 8.20 -10.36
C ILE A 43 -13.20 9.41 -11.31
N GLU A 44 -13.12 10.62 -10.76
CA GLU A 44 -13.15 11.86 -11.54
C GLU A 44 -11.95 11.98 -12.50
N THR A 45 -10.88 11.26 -12.18
CA THR A 45 -9.67 11.20 -13.00
C THR A 45 -9.34 9.73 -13.29
N GLU A 46 -8.10 9.35 -13.10
CA GLU A 46 -7.63 7.97 -13.26
C GLU A 46 -7.81 7.19 -11.95
N THR A 47 -8.35 5.97 -12.02
CA THR A 47 -8.40 5.08 -10.85
C THR A 47 -7.00 4.57 -10.49
N ASP A 48 -6.81 4.10 -9.24
CA ASP A 48 -5.52 3.54 -8.83
C ASP A 48 -5.15 2.31 -9.68
N SER A 49 -6.09 1.46 -10.03
CA SER A 49 -5.86 0.31 -10.93
C SER A 49 -5.39 0.73 -12.32
N GLN A 50 -5.93 1.82 -12.87
CA GLN A 50 -5.48 2.38 -14.14
C GLN A 50 -4.06 2.97 -14.02
N SER A 51 -3.79 3.70 -12.94
CA SER A 51 -2.45 4.20 -12.62
C SER A 51 -1.43 3.07 -12.51
N ILE A 52 -1.77 1.98 -11.80
CA ILE A 52 -0.92 0.80 -11.70
C ILE A 52 -0.62 0.22 -13.08
N LEU A 53 -1.64 0.03 -13.91
CA LEU A 53 -1.46 -0.51 -15.26
C LEU A 53 -0.51 0.37 -16.10
N ARG A 54 -0.72 1.68 -16.08
CA ARG A 54 0.09 2.65 -16.81
C ARG A 54 1.54 2.71 -16.29
N LEU A 55 1.73 2.84 -14.98
CA LEU A 55 3.04 3.04 -14.37
C LEU A 55 3.87 1.75 -14.33
N SER A 56 3.29 0.64 -13.93
CA SER A 56 4.01 -0.63 -13.84
C SER A 56 4.21 -1.31 -15.19
N GLY A 57 3.28 -1.10 -16.13
CA GLY A 57 3.26 -1.76 -17.43
C GLY A 57 3.10 -3.27 -17.38
N ILE A 58 2.52 -3.79 -16.30
CA ILE A 58 2.15 -5.20 -16.22
C ILE A 58 0.97 -5.51 -17.14
N LYS A 59 0.74 -6.80 -17.37
CA LYS A 59 -0.41 -7.26 -18.15
C LYS A 59 -1.72 -6.97 -17.41
N LYS A 60 -2.77 -6.57 -18.14
CA LYS A 60 -4.09 -6.22 -17.60
C LYS A 60 -4.70 -7.35 -16.74
N GLU A 61 -4.44 -8.60 -17.10
CA GLU A 61 -4.93 -9.80 -16.40
C GLU A 61 -4.38 -9.92 -14.96
N LYS A 62 -3.32 -9.17 -14.64
CA LYS A 62 -2.76 -9.10 -13.29
C LYS A 62 -3.38 -8.01 -12.43
N ILE A 63 -4.19 -7.13 -12.99
CA ILE A 63 -5.00 -6.15 -12.26
C ILE A 63 -6.33 -6.81 -11.92
N LEU A 64 -6.56 -7.09 -10.65
CA LEU A 64 -7.80 -7.69 -10.20
C LEU A 64 -8.89 -6.62 -10.06
N LYS A 65 -10.13 -7.01 -10.36
CA LYS A 65 -11.28 -6.11 -10.31
C LYS A 65 -11.54 -5.68 -8.87
N GLU A 66 -11.82 -4.41 -8.68
CA GLU A 66 -12.28 -3.85 -7.42
C GLU A 66 -13.62 -4.49 -7.01
N ALA A 67 -13.79 -4.74 -5.71
CA ALA A 67 -15.09 -5.17 -5.18
C ALA A 67 -16.09 -4.01 -5.20
N TYR A 68 -15.61 -2.79 -4.96
CA TYR A 68 -16.41 -1.58 -4.98
C TYR A 68 -15.69 -0.43 -5.68
N ILE A 69 -16.46 0.30 -6.49
CA ILE A 69 -16.06 1.57 -7.10
C ILE A 69 -17.15 2.58 -6.78
N PHE A 70 -16.75 3.74 -6.23
CA PHE A 70 -17.60 4.86 -5.87
C PHE A 70 -17.16 6.13 -6.56
N GLU A 71 -18.12 6.99 -6.92
CA GLU A 71 -17.84 8.21 -7.68
C GLU A 71 -17.05 9.23 -6.86
N LYS A 72 -17.46 9.49 -5.61
CA LYS A 72 -16.89 10.58 -4.82
C LYS A 72 -15.58 10.20 -4.12
N PRO A 73 -14.57 11.11 -4.10
CA PRO A 73 -13.27 10.90 -3.46
C PRO A 73 -13.35 11.18 -1.94
N VAL A 74 -14.19 10.43 -1.27
CA VAL A 74 -14.38 10.49 0.20
C VAL A 74 -14.16 9.11 0.81
N SER A 75 -14.24 9.00 2.13
CA SER A 75 -14.07 7.71 2.82
C SER A 75 -15.10 6.67 2.34
N PRO A 76 -14.71 5.38 2.25
CA PRO A 76 -15.53 4.33 1.64
C PRO A 76 -16.98 4.27 2.12
N HIS A 77 -17.18 4.32 3.45
CA HIS A 77 -18.52 4.28 4.04
C HIS A 77 -19.42 5.41 3.53
N TRP A 78 -18.87 6.63 3.46
CA TRP A 78 -19.63 7.79 3.00
C TRP A 78 -19.80 7.80 1.49
N ALA A 79 -18.79 7.40 0.72
CA ALA A 79 -18.92 7.24 -0.72
C ALA A 79 -20.03 6.24 -1.08
N ALA A 80 -20.09 5.12 -0.36
CA ALA A 80 -21.15 4.13 -0.55
C ALA A 80 -22.56 4.70 -0.23
N GLU A 81 -22.69 5.47 0.85
CA GLU A 81 -23.96 6.12 1.22
C GLU A 81 -24.42 7.14 0.18
N ILE A 82 -23.50 7.96 -0.36
CA ILE A 82 -23.77 8.91 -1.44
C ILE A 82 -24.28 8.16 -2.68
N ASP A 83 -23.66 7.04 -3.04
CA ASP A 83 -24.06 6.22 -4.19
C ASP A 83 -25.29 5.34 -3.89
N GLY A 84 -25.94 5.46 -2.73
CA GLY A 84 -27.07 4.62 -2.33
C GLY A 84 -26.74 3.14 -2.16
N LYS A 85 -25.46 2.81 -1.94
CA LYS A 85 -24.94 1.43 -1.82
C LYS A 85 -24.55 1.12 -0.38
N LYS A 86 -24.44 -0.17 -0.08
CA LYS A 86 -23.87 -0.68 1.19
C LYS A 86 -22.67 -1.56 0.89
N ILE A 87 -21.59 -1.41 1.67
CA ILE A 87 -20.44 -2.27 1.56
C ILE A 87 -20.68 -3.54 2.39
N ASP A 88 -20.71 -4.69 1.70
CA ASP A 88 -20.65 -6.00 2.33
C ASP A 88 -19.17 -6.39 2.51
N ILE A 89 -18.71 -6.46 3.74
CA ILE A 89 -17.33 -6.83 4.09
C ILE A 89 -16.96 -8.27 3.65
N ASN A 90 -17.93 -9.13 3.37
CA ASN A 90 -17.67 -10.48 2.88
C ASN A 90 -17.22 -10.50 1.41
N LEU A 91 -17.53 -9.45 0.64
CA LEU A 91 -17.01 -9.28 -0.72
C LEU A 91 -15.55 -8.79 -0.76
N LEU A 92 -14.99 -8.41 0.40
CA LEU A 92 -13.59 -8.00 0.55
C LEU A 92 -12.67 -9.17 0.93
N ASN A 93 -13.05 -10.41 0.65
CA ASN A 93 -12.20 -11.57 0.88
C ASN A 93 -11.03 -11.59 -0.11
N LEU A 94 -9.88 -12.12 0.34
CA LEU A 94 -8.70 -12.25 -0.50
C LEU A 94 -9.01 -13.05 -1.77
N PRO A 95 -8.57 -12.56 -2.94
CA PRO A 95 -8.70 -13.31 -4.18
C PRO A 95 -7.82 -14.57 -4.13
N LYS A 96 -8.31 -15.66 -4.68
CA LYS A 96 -7.53 -16.89 -4.86
C LYS A 96 -6.66 -16.71 -6.10
N ILE A 97 -5.36 -16.58 -5.91
CA ILE A 97 -4.37 -16.44 -6.99
C ILE A 97 -3.20 -17.39 -6.74
N ASP A 98 -2.55 -17.78 -7.81
CA ASP A 98 -1.25 -18.44 -7.76
C ASP A 98 -0.16 -17.41 -8.08
N GLY A 99 0.61 -17.02 -7.05
CA GLY A 99 1.69 -16.06 -7.16
C GLY A 99 1.66 -14.91 -6.15
N SER A 100 2.53 -13.94 -6.38
CA SER A 100 2.64 -12.75 -5.56
C SER A 100 1.52 -11.76 -5.83
N ILE A 101 1.06 -11.07 -4.79
CA ILE A 101 0.05 -10.01 -4.88
C ILE A 101 0.40 -8.82 -3.99
N VAL A 102 0.19 -7.65 -4.53
CA VAL A 102 0.18 -6.37 -3.80
C VAL A 102 -1.27 -5.93 -3.62
N ILE A 103 -1.69 -5.75 -2.37
CA ILE A 103 -3.03 -5.28 -2.02
C ILE A 103 -2.92 -3.85 -1.51
N GLU A 104 -3.64 -2.92 -2.11
CA GLU A 104 -3.61 -1.51 -1.70
C GLU A 104 -4.86 -1.12 -0.91
N THR A 105 -4.68 -0.47 0.24
CA THR A 105 -5.77 0.02 1.06
C THR A 105 -6.30 1.38 0.59
N ALA A 106 -7.57 1.67 0.90
CA ALA A 106 -8.15 3.00 0.73
C ALA A 106 -7.81 3.89 1.94
N GLY A 107 -7.07 4.98 1.72
CA GLY A 107 -6.70 5.91 2.79
C GLY A 107 -5.78 5.35 3.87
N GLY A 108 -5.91 5.85 5.09
CA GLY A 108 -5.15 5.40 6.26
C GLY A 108 -5.86 4.26 7.01
N LEU A 109 -5.20 3.74 8.06
CA LEU A 109 -5.66 2.54 8.78
C LEU A 109 -7.01 2.69 9.49
N MET A 110 -7.29 3.88 10.01
CA MET A 110 -8.50 4.13 10.81
C MET A 110 -9.65 4.67 9.96
N VAL A 111 -9.52 4.62 8.62
CA VAL A 111 -10.60 5.02 7.70
C VAL A 111 -11.76 4.02 7.81
N PRO A 112 -13.01 4.49 7.99
CA PRO A 112 -14.18 3.63 8.02
C PRO A 112 -14.49 3.03 6.64
N ILE A 113 -14.60 1.71 6.58
CA ILE A 113 -15.15 0.97 5.44
C ILE A 113 -16.68 0.99 5.53
N THR A 114 -17.19 0.78 6.75
CA THR A 114 -18.61 0.96 7.10
C THR A 114 -18.73 1.79 8.36
N ARG A 115 -19.92 2.11 8.86
CA ARG A 115 -20.12 2.89 10.10
C ARG A 115 -19.57 2.19 11.35
N ASN A 116 -19.31 0.87 11.30
CA ASN A 116 -18.84 0.06 12.44
C ASN A 116 -17.66 -0.85 12.11
N PHE A 117 -16.99 -0.64 10.95
CA PHE A 117 -15.86 -1.47 10.51
C PHE A 117 -14.79 -0.62 9.84
N LEU A 118 -13.56 -0.66 10.38
CA LEU A 118 -12.45 0.14 9.93
C LEU A 118 -11.56 -0.62 8.91
N GLN A 119 -10.76 0.12 8.17
CA GLN A 119 -9.75 -0.45 7.25
C GLN A 119 -8.80 -1.41 7.98
N ILE A 120 -8.39 -1.08 9.21
CA ILE A 120 -7.48 -1.91 9.99
C ILE A 120 -8.12 -3.25 10.40
N ASP A 121 -9.42 -3.30 10.60
CA ASP A 121 -10.16 -4.53 10.90
C ASP A 121 -10.17 -5.46 9.69
N GLN A 122 -10.29 -4.89 8.48
CA GLN A 122 -10.17 -5.64 7.23
C GLN A 122 -8.75 -6.18 7.03
N ILE A 123 -7.72 -5.38 7.30
CA ILE A 123 -6.31 -5.80 7.25
C ILE A 123 -6.08 -6.98 8.20
N ARG A 124 -6.60 -6.90 9.43
CA ARG A 124 -6.51 -7.99 10.41
C ARG A 124 -7.20 -9.26 9.91
N LYS A 125 -8.39 -9.12 9.27
CA LYS A 125 -9.15 -10.25 8.70
C LYS A 125 -8.37 -10.94 7.57
N TRP A 126 -7.64 -10.19 6.74
CA TRP A 126 -6.79 -10.76 5.68
C TRP A 126 -5.58 -11.52 6.22
N ASN A 127 -5.10 -11.15 7.40
CA ASN A 127 -3.95 -11.80 8.05
C ASN A 127 -2.69 -11.85 7.18
N LEU A 128 -2.46 -10.83 6.37
CA LEU A 128 -1.27 -10.65 5.56
C LEU A 128 -0.35 -9.60 6.18
N PRO A 129 0.97 -9.70 5.96
CA PRO A 129 1.90 -8.70 6.44
C PRO A 129 1.73 -7.38 5.69
N VAL A 130 2.11 -6.28 6.34
CA VAL A 130 1.90 -4.91 5.87
C VAL A 130 3.22 -4.22 5.60
N ILE A 131 3.31 -3.46 4.51
CA ILE A 131 4.31 -2.42 4.28
C ILE A 131 3.61 -1.07 4.48
N ILE A 132 4.20 -0.21 5.32
CA ILE A 132 3.66 1.12 5.60
C ILE A 132 4.34 2.14 4.69
N VAL A 133 3.55 2.89 3.94
CA VAL A 133 4.02 4.04 3.17
C VAL A 133 3.77 5.31 3.98
N CYS A 134 4.82 6.08 4.22
CA CYS A 134 4.76 7.36 4.88
C CYS A 134 5.49 8.43 4.06
N ARG A 135 5.11 9.70 4.26
CA ARG A 135 5.83 10.83 3.61
C ARG A 135 7.12 11.13 4.35
N SER A 136 8.05 11.84 3.72
CA SER A 136 9.32 12.24 4.34
C SER A 136 9.22 13.56 5.14
N SER A 137 8.17 14.36 4.89
CA SER A 137 8.00 15.72 5.41
C SER A 137 7.55 15.77 6.88
N LEU A 138 7.50 16.99 7.43
CA LEU A 138 7.05 17.26 8.80
C LEU A 138 5.69 16.60 9.12
N GLY A 139 5.56 16.08 10.33
CA GLY A 139 4.40 15.31 10.82
C GLY A 139 4.54 13.79 10.61
N THR A 140 5.48 13.33 9.76
CA THR A 140 5.63 11.90 9.46
C THR A 140 5.94 11.05 10.68
N LEU A 141 6.78 11.54 11.61
CA LEU A 141 7.13 10.79 12.83
C LEU A 141 5.87 10.43 13.63
N ASN A 142 5.04 11.43 13.92
CA ASN A 142 3.79 11.24 14.66
C ASN A 142 2.86 10.26 13.95
N HIS A 143 2.53 10.52 12.67
CA HIS A 143 1.57 9.68 11.93
C HIS A 143 2.09 8.27 11.75
N THR A 144 3.38 8.08 11.50
CA THR A 144 3.97 6.75 11.30
C THR A 144 3.99 5.96 12.61
N LEU A 145 4.39 6.57 13.72
CA LEU A 145 4.42 5.88 15.01
C LEU A 145 3.02 5.51 15.50
N LEU A 146 2.02 6.39 15.35
CA LEU A 146 0.61 6.06 15.64
C LEU A 146 0.10 4.90 14.75
N THR A 147 0.45 4.91 13.46
CA THR A 147 0.11 3.83 12.52
C THR A 147 0.71 2.49 12.97
N ILE A 148 1.99 2.49 13.34
CA ILE A 148 2.70 1.31 13.83
C ILE A 148 2.07 0.79 15.13
N GLU A 149 1.76 1.68 16.08
CA GLU A 149 1.11 1.32 17.34
C GLU A 149 -0.24 0.66 17.09
N ALA A 150 -1.07 1.24 16.23
CA ALA A 150 -2.37 0.67 15.87
C ALA A 150 -2.28 -0.74 15.28
N LEU A 151 -1.28 -0.99 14.42
CA LEU A 151 -1.02 -2.31 13.83
C LEU A 151 -0.52 -3.31 14.89
N LYS A 152 0.49 -2.91 15.68
CA LYS A 152 1.05 -3.75 16.75
C LYS A 152 -0.01 -4.17 17.77
N LYS A 153 -0.88 -3.23 18.20
CA LYS A 153 -1.98 -3.50 19.13
C LYS A 153 -2.97 -4.55 18.62
N ARG A 154 -3.02 -4.77 17.30
CA ARG A 154 -3.89 -5.78 16.66
C ARG A 154 -3.12 -7.01 16.19
N ASN A 155 -1.85 -7.17 16.59
CA ASN A 155 -0.97 -8.26 16.20
C ASN A 155 -0.82 -8.43 14.67
N ILE A 156 -0.84 -7.30 13.93
CA ILE A 156 -0.63 -7.30 12.49
C ILE A 156 0.87 -7.24 12.20
N LYS A 157 1.37 -8.19 11.42
CA LYS A 157 2.79 -8.25 11.04
C LYS A 157 3.15 -7.06 10.13
N ILE A 158 4.21 -6.33 10.49
CA ILE A 158 4.74 -5.22 9.70
C ILE A 158 6.07 -5.66 9.10
N LEU A 159 6.19 -5.63 7.78
CA LEU A 159 7.45 -5.93 7.07
C LEU A 159 8.44 -4.78 7.18
N GLY A 160 7.95 -3.55 7.14
CA GLY A 160 8.78 -2.36 7.25
C GLY A 160 8.12 -1.12 6.70
N LEU A 161 8.93 -0.07 6.53
CA LEU A 161 8.51 1.25 6.10
C LEU A 161 9.07 1.57 4.71
N ILE A 162 8.28 2.26 3.90
CA ILE A 162 8.74 3.01 2.74
C ILE A 162 8.53 4.49 3.04
N ILE A 163 9.60 5.26 3.06
CA ILE A 163 9.55 6.71 3.21
C ILE A 163 9.54 7.32 1.81
N ASN A 164 8.45 7.98 1.44
CA ASN A 164 8.25 8.55 0.11
C ASN A 164 8.38 10.07 0.12
N GLY A 165 9.28 10.62 -0.69
CA GLY A 165 9.46 12.06 -0.86
C GLY A 165 10.91 12.50 -0.84
N GLU A 166 11.13 13.79 -0.59
CA GLU A 166 12.47 14.38 -0.50
C GLU A 166 13.29 13.72 0.62
N LYS A 167 14.59 13.55 0.38
CA LYS A 167 15.50 13.00 1.39
C LYS A 167 15.48 13.87 2.66
N HIS A 168 15.25 13.23 3.80
CA HIS A 168 15.29 13.90 5.11
C HIS A 168 16.45 13.38 5.95
N LEU A 169 17.22 14.30 6.56
CA LEU A 169 18.46 13.94 7.25
C LEU A 169 18.25 13.09 8.52
N ASP A 170 17.13 13.31 9.23
CA ASP A 170 16.91 12.72 10.56
C ASP A 170 15.70 11.76 10.62
N ASN A 171 14.57 12.06 9.96
CA ASN A 171 13.35 11.27 10.11
C ASN A 171 13.55 9.76 9.90
N PRO A 172 14.34 9.27 8.91
CA PRO A 172 14.57 7.83 8.75
C PRO A 172 15.28 7.20 9.96
N LYS A 173 16.26 7.90 10.51
CA LYS A 173 16.99 7.45 11.71
C LYS A 173 16.06 7.38 12.92
N THR A 174 15.32 8.44 13.19
CA THR A 174 14.36 8.52 14.28
C THR A 174 13.27 7.46 14.17
N LEU A 175 12.67 7.26 12.97
CA LEU A 175 11.69 6.20 12.76
C LEU A 175 12.27 4.81 13.04
N ARG A 176 13.50 4.52 12.60
CA ARG A 176 14.15 3.24 12.87
C ARG A 176 14.41 3.02 14.36
N GLU A 177 14.86 4.06 15.07
CA GLU A 177 15.15 4.00 16.50
C GLU A 177 13.90 3.75 17.35
N PHE A 178 12.79 4.44 17.08
CA PHE A 178 11.56 4.30 17.85
C PHE A 178 10.74 3.05 17.46
N SER A 179 10.61 2.77 16.18
CA SER A 179 9.75 1.67 15.71
C SER A 179 10.41 0.30 15.84
N LYS A 180 11.75 0.23 15.77
CA LYS A 180 12.56 -0.98 15.60
C LYS A 180 12.21 -1.75 14.31
N LEU A 181 11.59 -1.08 13.34
CA LEU A 181 11.24 -1.67 12.06
C LEU A 181 12.29 -1.31 10.99
N PRO A 182 12.52 -2.19 10.00
CA PRO A 182 13.37 -1.86 8.88
C PRO A 182 12.73 -0.78 8.00
N ILE A 183 13.55 0.13 7.49
CA ILE A 183 13.21 0.97 6.36
C ILE A 183 13.59 0.20 5.10
N ILE A 184 12.59 -0.27 4.38
CA ILE A 184 12.78 -1.05 3.14
C ILE A 184 13.40 -0.17 2.07
N ALA A 185 12.90 1.08 1.95
CA ALA A 185 13.47 2.09 1.07
C ALA A 185 13.08 3.51 1.49
N GLU A 186 13.97 4.46 1.17
CA GLU A 186 13.68 5.87 1.04
C GLU A 186 13.43 6.14 -0.44
N PHE A 187 12.16 6.24 -0.84
CA PHE A 187 11.76 6.39 -2.23
C PHE A 187 11.81 7.87 -2.62
N PRO A 188 12.67 8.27 -3.56
CA PRO A 188 12.90 9.67 -3.88
C PRO A 188 11.71 10.27 -4.63
N ARG A 189 11.61 11.60 -4.60
CA ARG A 189 10.72 12.32 -5.50
C ARG A 189 11.21 12.17 -6.94
N LEU A 190 10.32 11.78 -7.84
CA LEU A 190 10.62 11.59 -9.25
C LEU A 190 10.03 12.73 -10.07
N ASN A 191 10.82 13.30 -10.99
CA ASN A 191 10.33 14.27 -11.97
C ASN A 191 9.49 13.59 -13.05
N ASN A 192 9.80 12.35 -13.37
CA ASN A 192 9.05 11.53 -14.31
C ASN A 192 8.89 10.12 -13.73
N ILE A 193 7.65 9.62 -13.74
CA ILE A 193 7.32 8.29 -13.26
C ILE A 193 6.99 7.42 -14.48
N ASP A 194 7.97 6.59 -14.86
CA ASP A 194 7.83 5.63 -15.95
C ASP A 194 8.46 4.28 -15.58
N LYS A 195 8.24 3.31 -16.46
CA LYS A 195 8.70 1.92 -16.27
C LYS A 195 10.23 1.82 -16.05
N ASN A 196 11.00 2.59 -16.82
CA ASN A 196 12.45 2.54 -16.78
C ASN A 196 13.00 3.10 -15.47
N ASN A 197 12.42 4.22 -14.99
CA ASN A 197 12.76 4.80 -13.70
C ASN A 197 12.39 3.87 -12.54
N LEU A 198 11.25 3.18 -12.62
CA LEU A 198 10.88 2.18 -11.60
C LEU A 198 11.83 0.99 -11.60
N ASP A 199 12.23 0.47 -12.77
CA ASP A 199 13.21 -0.62 -12.86
C ASP A 199 14.58 -0.20 -12.32
N ARG A 200 15.06 1.00 -12.67
CA ARG A 200 16.31 1.53 -12.17
C ARG A 200 16.28 1.65 -10.64
N LEU A 201 15.25 2.28 -10.08
CA LEU A 201 15.10 2.43 -8.63
C LEU A 201 15.01 1.08 -7.91
N TRP A 202 14.37 0.08 -8.50
CA TRP A 202 14.32 -1.26 -7.92
C TRP A 202 15.68 -1.83 -7.65
N GLN A 203 16.63 -1.62 -8.58
CA GLN A 203 18.02 -2.04 -8.44
C GLN A 203 18.80 -1.14 -7.48
N GLU A 204 18.73 0.19 -7.66
CA GLU A 204 19.47 1.17 -6.85
C GLU A 204 19.12 1.07 -5.36
N LEU A 205 17.82 0.88 -5.03
CA LEU A 205 17.35 0.74 -3.66
C LEU A 205 17.52 -0.68 -3.10
N ASN A 206 18.07 -1.62 -3.87
CA ASN A 206 18.33 -3.01 -3.45
C ASN A 206 17.09 -3.71 -2.85
N ILE A 207 15.89 -3.48 -3.42
CA ILE A 207 14.63 -3.93 -2.84
C ILE A 207 14.58 -5.44 -2.62
N GLU A 208 15.09 -6.23 -3.54
CA GLU A 208 15.10 -7.70 -3.41
C GLU A 208 15.90 -8.16 -2.19
N LYS A 209 17.10 -7.57 -2.00
CA LYS A 209 17.93 -7.88 -0.84
C LYS A 209 17.28 -7.47 0.47
N ASN A 210 16.68 -6.26 0.49
CA ASN A 210 16.01 -5.73 1.68
C ASN A 210 14.78 -6.59 2.05
N LEU A 211 13.97 -6.99 1.07
CA LEU A 211 12.83 -7.89 1.32
C LEU A 211 13.29 -9.28 1.78
N ALA A 212 14.31 -9.84 1.14
CA ALA A 212 14.83 -11.16 1.51
C ALA A 212 15.33 -11.19 2.97
N SER A 213 15.99 -10.12 3.43
CA SER A 213 16.44 -10.02 4.84
C SER A 213 15.33 -9.87 5.88
N ILE A 214 14.11 -9.50 5.47
CA ILE A 214 12.96 -9.28 6.35
C ILE A 214 12.07 -10.51 6.40
N ILE A 215 12.01 -11.29 5.32
CA ILE A 215 11.09 -12.42 5.17
C ILE A 215 11.68 -13.72 5.68
N ASN A 216 13.01 -13.88 5.57
CA ASN A 216 13.77 -15.01 6.14
C ASN A 216 13.97 -14.85 7.64
#